data_87854a73d3e15bbc177b7e93e492e3dd
#
_entry.id   87854a73d3e15bbc177b7e93e492e3dd
#
_cell.length_a   1.000
_cell.length_b   1.000
_cell.length_c   1.000
_cell.angle_alpha   90.00
_cell.angle_beta   90.00
_cell.angle_gamma   90.00
#
_symmetry.space_group_name_H-M   'P 1'
#
loop_
_entity.id
_entity.type
_entity.pdbx_description
1 polymer ?
#
loop_
_entity_poly.entity_id
_entity_poly.type
_entity_poly.pdbx_seq_one_letter_code
_entity_poly.pdbx_strand_id
1 'polypeptide(L)'
;IIQYPKLSTISLSLPGIVDAGKISSTYISGVENENIEERLKQRYKQQIKLYNDINVAAMGYYVTHSENKNLFFLFQAISLNAGAGIIVNGKLIEGFCHLAGEVSYLPLELSQKQEELSKTPEGTLEIVSKIILTTMYLVAPEVIVIFSELLPDFKVLEEKTKELMSQHQIPKLIKVNNVIEYMLVGQMYLCLKEVD
;
A
#
# COMPACT_ATOMS: atom_id res chain seq x y z
N ILE A 1 2.94 -14.46 23.75
CA ILE A 1 4.26 -14.00 24.23
C ILE A 1 4.73 -14.82 25.42
N ILE A 2 3.86 -15.16 26.39
CA ILE A 2 4.20 -16.10 27.48
C ILE A 2 4.67 -17.45 26.94
N GLN A 3 4.09 -17.89 25.81
CA GLN A 3 4.43 -19.14 25.14
C GLN A 3 5.79 -19.07 24.39
N TYR A 4 6.29 -17.85 24.09
CA TYR A 4 7.51 -17.64 23.31
C TYR A 4 8.45 -16.64 24.01
N PRO A 5 9.10 -17.04 25.13
CA PRO A 5 9.90 -16.12 25.96
C PRO A 5 11.16 -15.56 25.29
N LYS A 6 11.57 -16.12 24.15
CA LYS A 6 12.75 -15.67 23.39
C LYS A 6 12.45 -14.62 22.32
N LEU A 7 11.19 -14.21 22.15
CA LEU A 7 10.86 -13.15 21.20
C LEU A 7 11.42 -11.81 21.65
N SER A 8 12.18 -11.14 20.78
CA SER A 8 12.76 -9.83 21.01
C SER A 8 11.93 -8.69 20.45
N THR A 9 11.15 -8.95 19.41
CA THR A 9 10.40 -7.94 18.64
C THR A 9 8.95 -8.37 18.43
N ILE A 10 8.05 -7.40 18.53
CA ILE A 10 6.64 -7.49 18.11
C ILE A 10 6.46 -6.50 16.97
N SER A 11 6.04 -6.99 15.83
CA SER A 11 5.79 -6.15 14.65
C SER A 11 4.32 -6.27 14.25
N LEU A 12 3.70 -5.12 13.99
CA LEU A 12 2.29 -5.03 13.56
C LEU A 12 2.20 -4.16 12.32
N SER A 13 1.33 -4.54 11.39
CA SER A 13 0.89 -3.68 10.32
C SER A 13 -0.57 -3.32 10.50
N LEU A 14 -0.90 -2.06 10.28
CA LEU A 14 -2.22 -1.49 10.52
C LEU A 14 -2.66 -0.64 9.32
N PRO A 15 -3.94 -0.65 8.97
CA PRO A 15 -4.47 0.25 7.95
C PRO A 15 -4.50 1.69 8.49
N GLY A 16 -4.05 2.63 7.66
CA GLY A 16 -3.96 4.04 8.00
C GLY A 16 -2.51 4.55 8.06
N ILE A 17 -2.36 5.83 8.36
CA ILE A 17 -1.06 6.49 8.44
C ILE A 17 -0.44 6.19 9.80
N VAL A 18 0.71 5.54 9.80
CA VAL A 18 1.46 5.21 11.02
C VAL A 18 2.66 6.16 11.12
N ASP A 19 2.61 7.11 12.08
CA ASP A 19 3.67 8.07 12.32
C ASP A 19 3.99 8.17 13.82
N ALA A 20 5.27 8.07 14.18
CA ALA A 20 5.76 8.14 15.55
C ALA A 20 4.97 7.26 16.54
N GLY A 21 4.61 6.05 16.13
CA GLY A 21 3.85 5.09 16.95
C GLY A 21 2.36 5.37 17.08
N LYS A 22 1.85 6.44 16.45
CA LYS A 22 0.43 6.78 16.36
C LYS A 22 -0.16 6.32 15.04
N ILE A 23 -1.47 6.07 15.05
CA ILE A 23 -2.22 5.76 13.84
C ILE A 23 -3.26 6.83 13.59
N SER A 24 -3.38 7.28 12.34
CA SER A 24 -4.39 8.22 11.87
C SER A 24 -4.96 7.80 10.53
N SER A 25 -6.05 8.42 10.10
CA SER A 25 -6.75 8.09 8.84
C SER A 25 -7.09 6.59 8.72
N THR A 26 -7.45 5.96 9.83
CA THR A 26 -7.81 4.54 9.88
C THR A 26 -9.31 4.34 9.99
N TYR A 27 -9.81 3.24 9.43
CA TYR A 27 -11.20 2.81 9.63
C TYR A 27 -11.39 1.89 10.84
N ILE A 28 -10.32 1.61 11.60
CA ILE A 28 -10.42 0.79 12.81
C ILE A 28 -10.96 1.66 13.94
N SER A 29 -12.15 1.33 14.42
CA SER A 29 -12.78 2.04 15.52
C SER A 29 -11.95 1.95 16.81
N GLY A 30 -11.82 3.07 17.51
CA GLY A 30 -11.19 3.15 18.83
C GLY A 30 -9.67 3.18 18.83
N VAL A 31 -9.03 3.31 17.67
CA VAL A 31 -7.56 3.45 17.58
C VAL A 31 -7.11 4.73 16.87
N GLU A 32 -8.03 5.51 16.35
CA GLU A 32 -7.73 6.78 15.68
C GLU A 32 -7.01 7.75 16.63
N ASN A 33 -5.86 8.27 16.19
CA ASN A 33 -4.96 9.14 16.97
C ASN A 33 -4.38 8.52 18.25
N GLU A 34 -4.56 7.22 18.47
CA GLU A 34 -3.98 6.51 19.60
C GLU A 34 -2.49 6.22 19.37
N ASN A 35 -1.68 6.36 20.41
CA ASN A 35 -0.29 5.89 20.38
C ASN A 35 -0.25 4.39 20.71
N ILE A 36 -0.39 3.59 19.65
CA ILE A 36 -0.43 2.12 19.76
C ILE A 36 0.91 1.57 20.26
N GLU A 37 2.02 2.17 19.83
CA GLU A 37 3.34 1.76 20.25
C GLU A 37 3.52 1.90 21.77
N GLU A 38 3.15 3.05 22.32
CA GLU A 38 3.24 3.31 23.76
C GLU A 38 2.34 2.39 24.58
N ARG A 39 1.09 2.15 24.12
CA ARG A 39 0.18 1.19 24.77
C ARG A 39 0.72 -0.22 24.79
N LEU A 40 1.38 -0.64 23.72
CA LEU A 40 2.02 -1.97 23.67
C LEU A 40 3.25 -2.05 24.54
N LYS A 41 4.10 -1.00 24.60
CA LYS A 41 5.27 -0.93 25.47
C LYS A 41 4.92 -1.02 26.97
N GLN A 42 3.74 -0.55 27.37
CA GLN A 42 3.25 -0.74 28.74
C GLN A 42 2.99 -2.21 29.10
N ARG A 43 2.67 -3.05 28.12
CA ARG A 43 2.33 -4.48 28.32
C ARG A 43 3.48 -5.43 27.98
N TYR A 44 4.36 -5.03 27.08
CA TYR A 44 5.36 -5.91 26.48
C TYR A 44 6.74 -5.26 26.56
N LYS A 45 7.74 -6.07 26.97
CA LYS A 45 9.13 -5.62 27.06
C LYS A 45 9.89 -5.71 25.74
N GLN A 46 9.28 -6.32 24.75
CA GLN A 46 9.83 -6.49 23.41
C GLN A 46 9.90 -5.14 22.68
N GLN A 47 10.78 -5.06 21.71
CA GLN A 47 10.75 -3.94 20.76
C GLN A 47 9.43 -3.96 19.99
N ILE A 48 8.77 -2.83 19.90
CA ILE A 48 7.54 -2.66 19.12
C ILE A 48 7.89 -1.98 17.81
N LYS A 49 7.42 -2.55 16.68
CA LYS A 49 7.53 -1.94 15.35
C LYS A 49 6.13 -1.87 14.73
N LEU A 50 5.73 -0.68 14.28
CA LEU A 50 4.45 -0.45 13.61
C LEU A 50 4.69 0.00 12.18
N TYR A 51 3.86 -0.50 11.27
CA TYR A 51 3.93 -0.18 9.84
C TYR A 51 2.52 0.04 9.26
N ASN A 52 2.44 0.79 8.18
CA ASN A 52 1.26 0.78 7.32
C ASN A 52 1.18 -0.58 6.58
N ASP A 53 -0.01 -1.16 6.48
CA ASP A 53 -0.24 -2.49 5.92
C ASP A 53 0.07 -2.57 4.41
N ILE A 54 -0.23 -1.51 3.65
CA ILE A 54 0.05 -1.48 2.21
C ILE A 54 1.55 -1.31 1.94
N ASN A 55 2.25 -0.53 2.76
CA ASN A 55 3.70 -0.43 2.71
C ASN A 55 4.36 -1.78 2.98
N VAL A 56 3.81 -2.54 3.92
CA VAL A 56 4.25 -3.91 4.20
C VAL A 56 4.02 -4.83 3.00
N ALA A 57 2.84 -4.75 2.36
CA ALA A 57 2.54 -5.52 1.16
C ALA A 57 3.47 -5.18 -0.01
N ALA A 58 3.73 -3.89 -0.23
CA ALA A 58 4.66 -3.43 -1.26
C ALA A 58 6.07 -3.96 -1.02
N MET A 59 6.55 -3.92 0.22
CA MET A 59 7.86 -4.46 0.59
C MET A 59 7.91 -5.98 0.40
N GLY A 60 6.87 -6.69 0.76
CA GLY A 60 6.79 -8.14 0.56
C GLY A 60 6.81 -8.54 -0.92
N TYR A 61 6.07 -7.80 -1.75
CA TYR A 61 6.15 -8.00 -3.19
C TYR A 61 7.58 -7.73 -3.71
N TYR A 62 8.18 -6.62 -3.31
CA TYR A 62 9.54 -6.27 -3.71
C TYR A 62 10.58 -7.34 -3.32
N VAL A 63 10.53 -7.84 -2.10
CA VAL A 63 11.47 -8.87 -1.62
C VAL A 63 11.35 -10.18 -2.40
N THR A 64 10.14 -10.53 -2.83
CA THR A 64 9.91 -11.75 -3.62
C THR A 64 10.15 -11.58 -5.12
N HIS A 65 10.21 -10.32 -5.62
CA HIS A 65 10.38 -9.97 -7.04
C HIS A 65 11.40 -8.83 -7.19
N SER A 66 12.61 -9.05 -6.66
CA SER A 66 13.66 -8.03 -6.51
C SER A 66 14.32 -7.54 -7.81
N GLU A 67 13.91 -8.06 -8.98
CA GLU A 67 14.38 -7.59 -10.28
C GLU A 67 13.95 -6.15 -10.61
N ASN A 68 12.85 -5.66 -10.04
CA ASN A 68 12.35 -4.31 -10.28
C ASN A 68 12.68 -3.42 -9.09
N LYS A 69 13.47 -2.37 -9.30
CA LYS A 69 13.89 -1.46 -8.21
C LYS A 69 12.90 -0.35 -7.92
N ASN A 70 12.04 -0.02 -8.89
CA ASN A 70 11.02 1.02 -8.78
C ASN A 70 9.64 0.40 -8.96
N LEU A 71 8.88 0.36 -7.88
CA LEU A 71 7.61 -0.35 -7.80
C LEU A 71 6.55 0.53 -7.16
N PHE A 72 5.34 0.45 -7.70
CA PHE A 72 4.13 1.03 -7.10
C PHE A 72 3.12 -0.10 -6.83
N PHE A 73 2.78 -0.32 -5.57
CA PHE A 73 1.80 -1.32 -5.16
C PHE A 73 0.49 -0.63 -4.82
N LEU A 74 -0.52 -0.79 -5.67
CA LEU A 74 -1.85 -0.20 -5.51
C LEU A 74 -2.81 -1.20 -4.88
N PHE A 75 -3.46 -0.78 -3.82
CA PHE A 75 -4.53 -1.50 -3.15
C PHE A 75 -5.85 -0.74 -3.27
N GLN A 76 -6.87 -1.38 -3.87
CA GLN A 76 -8.22 -0.87 -3.98
C GLN A 76 -9.22 -1.96 -3.65
N ALA A 77 -9.69 -1.99 -2.43
CA ALA A 77 -10.77 -2.88 -2.00
C ALA A 77 -12.15 -2.25 -2.20
N ILE A 78 -13.19 -3.08 -2.12
CA ILE A 78 -14.60 -2.65 -2.25
C ILE A 78 -14.94 -1.69 -1.12
N SER A 79 -15.57 -0.58 -1.47
CA SER A 79 -16.05 0.44 -0.51
C SER A 79 -14.95 1.05 0.39
N LEU A 80 -13.69 0.90 0.02
CA LEU A 80 -12.56 1.51 0.70
C LEU A 80 -11.85 2.52 -0.20
N ASN A 81 -11.18 3.46 0.43
CA ASN A 81 -10.28 4.36 -0.27
C ASN A 81 -9.04 3.61 -0.76
N ALA A 82 -8.53 4.02 -1.91
CA ALA A 82 -7.30 3.47 -2.44
C ALA A 82 -6.10 3.87 -1.58
N GLY A 83 -5.17 2.93 -1.39
CA GLY A 83 -3.87 3.16 -0.79
C GLY A 83 -2.76 2.61 -1.68
N ALA A 84 -1.53 3.10 -1.51
CA ALA A 84 -0.39 2.57 -2.25
C ALA A 84 0.88 2.50 -1.40
N GLY A 85 1.72 1.50 -1.70
CA GLY A 85 3.10 1.44 -1.23
C GLY A 85 4.06 1.76 -2.37
N ILE A 86 5.04 2.61 -2.12
CA ILE A 86 5.96 3.14 -3.12
C ILE A 86 7.38 2.69 -2.80
N ILE A 87 8.04 2.04 -3.77
CA ILE A 87 9.45 1.68 -3.65
C ILE A 87 10.23 2.34 -4.77
N VAL A 88 11.30 3.05 -4.41
CA VAL A 88 12.21 3.70 -5.35
C VAL A 88 13.63 3.29 -5.02
N ASN A 89 14.36 2.81 -6.02
CA ASN A 89 15.72 2.28 -5.86
C ASN A 89 15.83 1.20 -4.74
N GLY A 90 14.80 0.38 -4.60
CA GLY A 90 14.73 -0.68 -3.60
C GLY A 90 14.45 -0.21 -2.18
N LYS A 91 14.08 1.03 -1.98
CA LYS A 91 13.74 1.61 -0.67
C LYS A 91 12.27 2.01 -0.62
N LEU A 92 11.62 1.68 0.48
CA LEU A 92 10.27 2.14 0.77
C LEU A 92 10.27 3.65 0.96
N ILE A 93 9.33 4.32 0.31
CA ILE A 93 9.12 5.76 0.40
C ILE A 93 7.90 6.03 1.28
N GLU A 94 8.12 6.51 2.47
CA GLU A 94 7.07 6.88 3.41
C GLU A 94 6.76 8.39 3.36
N GLY A 95 7.73 9.20 2.92
CA GLY A 95 7.57 10.64 2.79
C GLY A 95 7.52 11.37 4.13
N PHE A 96 7.24 12.67 4.06
CA PHE A 96 7.02 13.49 5.24
C PHE A 96 5.69 13.10 5.92
N CYS A 97 5.69 12.93 7.23
CA CYS A 97 4.53 12.47 8.02
C CYS A 97 3.92 11.15 7.51
N HIS A 98 4.70 10.30 6.84
CA HIS A 98 4.26 9.01 6.29
C HIS A 98 3.06 9.10 5.33
N LEU A 99 2.94 10.23 4.59
CA LEU A 99 1.83 10.50 3.66
C LEU A 99 2.04 9.95 2.25
N ALA A 100 3.23 9.43 1.92
CA ALA A 100 3.47 8.87 0.61
C ALA A 100 2.61 7.60 0.41
N GLY A 101 1.89 7.54 -0.70
CA GLY A 101 1.00 6.42 -1.00
C GLY A 101 -0.47 6.64 -0.63
N GLU A 102 -0.82 7.75 0.02
CA GLU A 102 -2.21 8.13 0.32
C GLU A 102 -2.92 8.65 -0.95
N VAL A 103 -3.07 7.76 -1.94
CA VAL A 103 -3.58 8.10 -3.28
C VAL A 103 -5.05 8.49 -3.32
N SER A 104 -5.80 8.20 -2.26
CA SER A 104 -7.19 8.64 -2.12
C SER A 104 -7.34 10.16 -1.98
N TYR A 105 -6.26 10.85 -1.57
CA TYR A 105 -6.23 12.31 -1.47
C TYR A 105 -5.75 13.00 -2.76
N LEU A 106 -5.41 12.24 -3.80
CA LEU A 106 -5.04 12.83 -5.08
C LEU A 106 -6.22 13.60 -5.68
N PRO A 107 -6.00 14.79 -6.27
CA PRO A 107 -7.04 15.59 -6.90
C PRO A 107 -7.43 14.99 -8.27
N LEU A 108 -7.95 13.78 -8.25
CA LEU A 108 -8.39 13.08 -9.45
C LEU A 108 -9.72 13.66 -9.93
N GLU A 109 -9.82 13.97 -11.21
CA GLU A 109 -11.10 14.34 -11.86
C GLU A 109 -11.96 13.09 -12.04
N LEU A 110 -12.63 12.67 -10.98
CA LEU A 110 -13.52 11.51 -10.98
C LEU A 110 -14.95 11.94 -11.31
N SER A 111 -15.71 11.03 -11.96
CA SER A 111 -17.11 11.27 -12.32
C SER A 111 -18.04 11.37 -11.10
N GLN A 112 -17.65 10.73 -9.99
CA GLN A 112 -18.36 10.69 -8.72
C GLN A 112 -17.36 10.61 -7.57
N LYS A 113 -17.86 10.61 -6.31
CA LYS A 113 -17.01 10.36 -5.13
C LYS A 113 -16.35 8.98 -5.23
N GLN A 114 -15.09 8.90 -4.82
CA GLN A 114 -14.29 7.66 -4.89
C GLN A 114 -14.97 6.50 -4.16
N GLU A 115 -15.59 6.76 -3.00
CA GLU A 115 -16.34 5.75 -2.24
C GLU A 115 -17.49 5.12 -3.05
N GLU A 116 -18.20 5.92 -3.86
CA GLU A 116 -19.29 5.39 -4.70
C GLU A 116 -18.73 4.62 -5.90
N LEU A 117 -17.72 5.15 -6.54
CA LEU A 117 -17.05 4.50 -7.67
C LEU A 117 -16.45 3.15 -7.28
N SER A 118 -15.88 3.04 -6.09
CA SER A 118 -15.24 1.79 -5.59
C SER A 118 -16.22 0.63 -5.36
N LYS A 119 -17.53 0.87 -5.50
CA LYS A 119 -18.57 -0.17 -5.36
C LYS A 119 -18.90 -0.89 -6.69
N THR A 120 -18.38 -0.41 -7.81
CA THR A 120 -18.68 -0.98 -9.13
C THR A 120 -17.40 -1.28 -9.93
N PRO A 121 -17.42 -2.26 -10.84
CA PRO A 121 -16.28 -2.55 -11.70
C PRO A 121 -15.87 -1.35 -12.58
N GLU A 122 -16.84 -0.64 -13.15
CA GLU A 122 -16.62 0.52 -14.03
C GLU A 122 -16.00 1.68 -13.24
N GLY A 123 -16.52 1.96 -12.05
CA GLY A 123 -15.98 2.99 -11.17
C GLY A 123 -14.59 2.64 -10.64
N THR A 124 -14.36 1.38 -10.30
CA THR A 124 -13.03 0.88 -9.92
C THR A 124 -12.04 1.05 -11.08
N LEU A 125 -12.44 0.76 -12.31
CA LEU A 125 -11.61 0.98 -13.49
C LEU A 125 -11.27 2.47 -13.67
N GLU A 126 -12.23 3.38 -13.45
CA GLU A 126 -12.01 4.82 -13.51
C GLU A 126 -10.96 5.27 -12.46
N ILE A 127 -11.13 4.88 -11.19
CA ILE A 127 -10.19 5.21 -10.11
C ILE A 127 -8.79 4.71 -10.45
N VAL A 128 -8.67 3.40 -10.70
CA VAL A 128 -7.37 2.74 -10.90
C VAL A 128 -6.64 3.31 -12.11
N SER A 129 -7.33 3.54 -13.25
CA SER A 129 -6.68 4.11 -14.45
C SER A 129 -6.15 5.53 -14.21
N LYS A 130 -6.86 6.37 -13.47
CA LYS A 130 -6.42 7.74 -13.15
C LYS A 130 -5.27 7.76 -12.14
N ILE A 131 -5.27 6.85 -11.16
CA ILE A 131 -4.13 6.68 -10.26
C ILE A 131 -2.89 6.22 -11.03
N ILE A 132 -3.02 5.24 -11.91
CA ILE A 132 -1.92 4.78 -12.76
C ILE A 132 -1.34 5.93 -13.57
N LEU A 133 -2.20 6.69 -14.25
CA LEU A 133 -1.77 7.85 -15.05
C LEU A 133 -0.98 8.86 -14.20
N THR A 134 -1.48 9.22 -13.03
CA THR A 134 -0.82 10.14 -12.11
C THR A 134 0.53 9.58 -11.64
N THR A 135 0.56 8.31 -11.26
CA THR A 135 1.75 7.63 -10.76
C THR A 135 2.86 7.56 -11.80
N MET A 136 2.50 7.35 -13.06
CA MET A 136 3.45 7.32 -14.18
C MET A 136 4.24 8.61 -14.32
N TYR A 137 3.61 9.74 -14.12
CA TYR A 137 4.27 11.05 -14.27
C TYR A 137 4.96 11.53 -12.98
N LEU A 138 4.60 11.02 -11.81
CA LEU A 138 5.18 11.43 -10.53
C LEU A 138 6.29 10.49 -10.06
N VAL A 139 6.12 9.19 -10.22
CA VAL A 139 7.02 8.15 -9.68
C VAL A 139 7.79 7.43 -10.78
N ALA A 140 7.19 7.31 -11.98
CA ALA A 140 7.72 6.56 -13.12
C ALA A 140 8.22 5.15 -12.74
N PRO A 141 7.37 4.30 -12.14
CA PRO A 141 7.77 2.97 -11.70
C PRO A 141 8.04 2.03 -12.90
N GLU A 142 8.88 1.02 -12.70
CA GLU A 142 9.10 -0.06 -13.67
C GLU A 142 7.91 -1.02 -13.70
N VAL A 143 7.26 -1.21 -12.53
CA VAL A 143 6.11 -2.10 -12.35
C VAL A 143 5.06 -1.46 -11.45
N ILE A 144 3.79 -1.63 -11.84
CA ILE A 144 2.63 -1.32 -11.02
C ILE A 144 1.93 -2.62 -10.68
N VAL A 145 1.92 -2.98 -9.41
CA VAL A 145 1.22 -4.14 -8.86
C VAL A 145 -0.14 -3.68 -8.36
N ILE A 146 -1.20 -4.38 -8.71
CA ILE A 146 -2.56 -3.97 -8.43
C ILE A 146 -3.31 -5.10 -7.74
N PHE A 147 -3.77 -4.85 -6.52
CA PHE A 147 -4.82 -5.62 -5.87
C PHE A 147 -6.12 -4.85 -5.98
N SER A 148 -7.13 -5.49 -6.55
CA SER A 148 -8.50 -4.96 -6.54
C SER A 148 -9.49 -6.10 -6.75
N GLU A 149 -10.53 -6.11 -5.92
CA GLU A 149 -11.57 -7.14 -5.94
C GLU A 149 -12.55 -6.93 -7.11
N LEU A 150 -12.82 -5.67 -7.47
CA LEU A 150 -13.81 -5.30 -8.51
C LEU A 150 -13.18 -4.86 -9.83
N LEU A 151 -11.86 -4.88 -9.95
CA LEU A 151 -11.23 -4.52 -11.22
C LEU A 151 -11.71 -5.49 -12.32
N PRO A 152 -12.31 -5.00 -13.40
CA PRO A 152 -12.76 -5.85 -14.51
C PRO A 152 -11.58 -6.54 -15.19
N ASP A 153 -11.81 -7.18 -16.34
CA ASP A 153 -10.74 -7.85 -17.09
C ASP A 153 -9.51 -6.93 -17.21
N PHE A 154 -8.37 -7.44 -16.80
CA PHE A 154 -7.10 -6.68 -16.75
C PHE A 154 -6.71 -6.12 -18.13
N LYS A 155 -7.11 -6.76 -19.21
CA LYS A 155 -6.94 -6.25 -20.57
C LYS A 155 -7.62 -4.90 -20.80
N VAL A 156 -8.81 -4.71 -20.22
CA VAL A 156 -9.53 -3.43 -20.33
C VAL A 156 -8.75 -2.31 -19.66
N LEU A 157 -8.13 -2.58 -18.49
CA LEU A 157 -7.26 -1.62 -17.82
C LEU A 157 -6.02 -1.31 -18.67
N GLU A 158 -5.38 -2.32 -19.24
CA GLU A 158 -4.21 -2.14 -20.10
C GLU A 158 -4.54 -1.30 -21.34
N GLU A 159 -5.65 -1.58 -22.01
CA GLU A 159 -6.12 -0.83 -23.17
C GLU A 159 -6.39 0.61 -22.80
N LYS A 160 -7.14 0.85 -21.72
CA LYS A 160 -7.44 2.20 -21.24
C LYS A 160 -6.19 2.97 -20.85
N THR A 161 -5.23 2.30 -20.22
CA THR A 161 -3.93 2.93 -19.87
C THR A 161 -3.16 3.28 -21.14
N LYS A 162 -3.14 2.41 -22.15
CA LYS A 162 -2.52 2.67 -23.45
C LYS A 162 -3.13 3.85 -24.19
N GLU A 163 -4.46 3.96 -24.18
CA GLU A 163 -5.17 5.11 -24.79
C GLU A 163 -4.75 6.44 -24.15
N LEU A 164 -4.67 6.47 -22.80
CA LEU A 164 -4.30 7.66 -22.04
C LEU A 164 -2.82 8.03 -22.19
N MET A 165 -1.96 7.09 -22.54
CA MET A 165 -0.51 7.22 -22.54
C MET A 165 0.14 6.95 -23.91
N SER A 166 -0.56 7.23 -24.99
CA SER A 166 -0.21 6.86 -26.38
C SER A 166 1.22 7.19 -26.86
N GLN A 167 1.97 7.99 -26.13
CA GLN A 167 3.32 8.44 -26.51
C GLN A 167 4.44 7.95 -25.58
N HIS A 168 4.14 7.20 -24.52
CA HIS A 168 5.11 6.79 -23.51
C HIS A 168 5.14 5.28 -23.30
N GLN A 169 6.28 4.79 -22.84
CA GLN A 169 6.40 3.40 -22.42
C GLN A 169 5.58 3.17 -21.15
N ILE A 170 4.69 2.18 -21.19
CA ILE A 170 3.84 1.82 -20.06
C ILE A 170 4.62 0.90 -19.12
N PRO A 171 4.53 1.08 -17.79
CA PRO A 171 5.10 0.14 -16.84
C PRO A 171 4.46 -1.24 -16.99
N LYS A 172 5.13 -2.25 -16.52
CA LYS A 172 4.54 -3.58 -16.41
C LYS A 172 3.39 -3.53 -15.40
N LEU A 173 2.16 -3.81 -15.83
CA LEU A 173 1.01 -3.93 -14.95
C LEU A 173 0.87 -5.38 -14.50
N ILE A 174 0.71 -5.62 -13.20
CA ILE A 174 0.57 -6.95 -12.61
C ILE A 174 -0.62 -6.96 -11.67
N LYS A 175 -1.60 -7.84 -11.94
CA LYS A 175 -2.71 -8.09 -11.01
C LYS A 175 -2.30 -9.16 -10.00
N VAL A 176 -2.54 -8.90 -8.73
CA VAL A 176 -2.41 -9.88 -7.66
C VAL A 176 -3.77 -10.17 -7.04
N ASN A 177 -4.01 -11.42 -6.69
CA ASN A 177 -5.30 -11.87 -6.14
C ASN A 177 -5.24 -12.12 -4.63
N ASN A 178 -4.05 -12.16 -4.05
CA ASN A 178 -3.83 -12.37 -2.63
C ASN A 178 -2.79 -11.38 -2.11
N VAL A 179 -3.24 -10.41 -1.32
CA VAL A 179 -2.36 -9.41 -0.72
C VAL A 179 -1.73 -9.91 0.59
N ILE A 180 -2.41 -10.84 1.29
CA ILE A 180 -1.99 -11.33 2.62
C ILE A 180 -0.63 -12.01 2.55
N GLU A 181 -0.36 -12.74 1.48
CA GLU A 181 0.91 -13.41 1.27
C GLU A 181 2.09 -12.43 1.24
N TYR A 182 1.93 -11.32 0.52
CA TYR A 182 2.91 -10.23 0.49
C TYR A 182 3.00 -9.49 1.83
N MET A 183 1.88 -9.27 2.50
CA MET A 183 1.89 -8.68 3.85
C MET A 183 2.70 -9.54 4.83
N LEU A 184 2.52 -10.86 4.82
CA LEU A 184 3.29 -11.77 5.69
C LEU A 184 4.80 -11.71 5.40
N VAL A 185 5.19 -11.79 4.13
CA VAL A 185 6.62 -11.72 3.74
C VAL A 185 7.21 -10.36 4.09
N GLY A 186 6.51 -9.27 3.77
CA GLY A 186 6.95 -7.91 4.08
C GLY A 186 7.07 -7.66 5.58
N GLN A 187 6.10 -8.15 6.36
CA GLN A 187 6.12 -8.05 7.81
C GLN A 187 7.33 -8.77 8.42
N MET A 188 7.62 -9.97 7.93
CA MET A 188 8.82 -10.72 8.37
C MET A 188 10.10 -9.97 8.00
N TYR A 189 10.20 -9.48 6.77
CA TYR A 189 11.38 -8.74 6.30
C TYR A 189 11.62 -7.47 7.13
N LEU A 190 10.59 -6.64 7.29
CA LEU A 190 10.68 -5.39 8.05
C LEU A 190 10.90 -5.61 9.57
N CYS A 191 10.35 -6.70 10.11
CA CYS A 191 10.57 -7.08 11.50
C CYS A 191 12.05 -7.42 11.77
N LEU A 192 12.69 -8.14 10.83
CA LEU A 192 14.07 -8.61 10.95
C LEU A 192 15.11 -7.57 10.53
N LYS A 193 14.72 -6.60 9.71
CA LYS A 193 15.60 -5.53 9.29
C LYS A 193 15.95 -4.66 10.49
N GLU A 194 17.25 -4.55 10.82
CA GLU A 194 17.73 -3.56 11.77
C GLU A 194 17.44 -2.16 11.21
N VAL A 195 17.03 -1.26 12.09
CA VAL A 195 16.86 0.15 11.74
C VAL A 195 18.26 0.74 11.64
N ASP A 196 18.70 1.03 10.41
CA ASP A 196 19.94 1.75 10.14
C ASP A 196 19.86 3.20 10.63
#